data_22ec5f9953426e1725edd4fe73f57bae
#
_entry.id   22ec5f9953426e1725edd4fe73f57bae
#
_cell.length_a   1.000
_cell.length_b   1.000
_cell.length_c   1.000
_cell.angle_alpha   90.00
_cell.angle_beta   90.00
_cell.angle_gamma   90.00
#
_symmetry.space_group_name_H-M   'P 1'
#
loop_
_entity.id
_entity.type
_entity.pdbx_description
1 polymer ?
#
loop_
_entity_poly.entity_id
_entity_poly.type
_entity_poly.pdbx_seq_one_letter_code
_entity_poly.pdbx_strand_id
1 'polypeptide(L)'
;MMAVRPMCQTTTPMAALPFRLIAVSGSSMLPTFAGGDWLLFRTLHLRDASHLQPLLGKVVVIERESYPGVHFIKRLKRIDDGRAWVEGDNVDVSTDSRQWGALQPTEIVGQVLLRYRRGRASE
;
A
#
# COMPACT_ATOMS: atom_id res chain seq x y z
N MET A 1 -15.84 1.38 35.13
CA MET A 1 -15.87 1.23 34.67
C MET A 1 -15.55 0.89 33.89
N MET A 2 -15.41 0.87 34.02
CA MET A 2 -15.24 0.62 33.35
C MET A 2 -14.87 0.30 32.64
N ALA A 3 -14.67 0.30 32.68
CA ALA A 3 -14.38 -0.02 32.05
C ALA A 3 -14.04 -0.35 31.42
N VAL A 4 -13.86 -0.25 31.48
CA VAL A 4 -13.63 -0.51 30.87
C VAL A 4 -13.36 -0.70 30.18
N ARG A 5 -13.23 -0.49 30.33
CA ARG A 5 -13.09 -0.63 29.85
C ARG A 5 -12.59 -0.85 29.18
N PRO A 6 -12.60 -0.91 29.21
CA PRO A 6 -12.03 -1.10 28.59
C PRO A 6 -11.79 -1.51 27.82
N MET A 7 -11.88 -1.48 27.83
CA MET A 7 -11.77 -1.90 27.24
C MET A 7 -11.79 -1.95 26.45
N CYS A 8 -12.43 -1.78 26.67
CA CYS A 8 -12.42 -1.56 25.90
C CYS A 8 -11.61 -1.23 25.40
N GLN A 9 -11.47 -0.93 25.57
CA GLN A 9 -10.38 -0.71 25.05
C GLN A 9 -9.74 -1.75 24.42
N THR A 10 -10.05 -2.77 24.47
CA THR A 10 -9.34 -3.79 23.95
C THR A 10 -9.62 -4.12 22.57
N THR A 11 -10.69 -3.75 21.99
CA THR A 11 -10.89 -3.88 20.57
C THR A 11 -9.98 -2.99 19.81
N THR A 12 -9.52 -1.99 20.43
CA THR A 12 -8.58 -1.09 19.85
C THR A 12 -7.31 -1.74 19.38
N PRO A 13 -6.80 -2.79 20.00
CA PRO A 13 -5.55 -3.38 19.53
C PRO A 13 -5.54 -3.80 18.08
N MET A 14 -6.66 -4.25 17.53
CA MET A 14 -6.67 -4.62 16.12
C MET A 14 -6.39 -3.41 15.24
N ALA A 15 -6.97 -2.29 15.58
CA ALA A 15 -6.74 -1.08 14.79
C ALA A 15 -5.32 -0.55 14.96
N ALA A 16 -4.69 -0.89 16.06
CA ALA A 16 -3.34 -0.41 16.34
C ALA A 16 -2.25 -1.29 15.77
N LEU A 17 -2.57 -2.44 15.20
CA LEU A 17 -1.55 -3.33 14.64
C LEU A 17 -0.84 -2.64 13.48
N PRO A 18 0.51 -2.71 13.46
CA PRO A 18 1.26 -2.05 12.39
C PRO A 18 1.34 -2.87 11.11
N PHE A 19 0.86 -4.11 11.12
CA PHE A 19 0.97 -4.99 9.96
C PHE A 19 -0.39 -5.46 9.53
N ARG A 20 -0.58 -5.58 8.22
CA ARG A 20 -1.84 -6.05 7.65
C ARG A 20 -1.57 -6.90 6.43
N LEU A 21 -2.57 -7.67 6.04
CA LEU A 21 -2.52 -8.49 4.84
C LEU A 21 -3.45 -7.90 3.80
N ILE A 22 -3.03 -7.99 2.54
CA ILE A 22 -3.84 -7.56 1.42
C ILE A 22 -3.66 -8.56 0.28
N ALA A 23 -4.76 -8.86 -0.41
CA ALA A 23 -4.71 -9.75 -1.57
C ALA A 23 -4.55 -8.91 -2.83
N VAL A 24 -3.66 -9.34 -3.72
CA VAL A 24 -3.44 -8.68 -4.99
C VAL A 24 -4.59 -9.01 -5.93
N SER A 25 -5.08 -7.99 -6.63
CA SER A 25 -6.08 -8.16 -7.67
C SER A 25 -5.51 -7.60 -8.97
N GLY A 26 -5.72 -8.33 -10.05
CA GLY A 26 -5.25 -7.88 -11.36
C GLY A 26 -3.79 -8.20 -11.60
N SER A 27 -3.23 -7.62 -12.64
CA SER A 27 -1.92 -7.99 -13.15
C SER A 27 -0.93 -6.83 -13.24
N SER A 28 -1.24 -5.68 -12.63
CA SER A 28 -0.40 -4.49 -12.78
C SER A 28 0.98 -4.64 -12.14
N MET A 29 1.17 -5.60 -11.25
CA MET A 29 2.44 -5.82 -10.58
C MET A 29 3.18 -7.06 -11.05
N LEU A 30 2.71 -7.70 -12.12
CA LEU A 30 3.48 -8.78 -12.72
C LEU A 30 4.81 -8.23 -13.25
N PRO A 31 5.88 -9.00 -13.19
CA PRO A 31 5.98 -10.37 -12.70
C PRO A 31 6.25 -10.46 -11.20
N THR A 32 6.29 -9.32 -10.49
CA THR A 32 6.66 -9.31 -9.07
C THR A 32 5.59 -9.97 -8.22
N PHE A 33 4.33 -9.55 -8.41
CA PHE A 33 3.20 -10.12 -7.68
C PHE A 33 2.08 -10.43 -8.66
N ALA A 34 1.41 -11.54 -8.44
CA ALA A 34 0.32 -11.99 -9.30
C ALA A 34 -1.01 -11.88 -8.57
N GLY A 35 -2.09 -11.80 -9.33
CA GLY A 35 -3.42 -11.81 -8.75
C GLY A 35 -3.61 -13.02 -7.85
N GLY A 36 -4.21 -12.83 -6.71
CA GLY A 36 -4.38 -13.87 -5.71
C GLY A 36 -3.27 -13.98 -4.70
N ASP A 37 -2.11 -13.36 -4.95
CA ASP A 37 -1.05 -13.34 -3.95
C ASP A 37 -1.51 -12.54 -2.74
N TRP A 38 -1.12 -13.00 -1.54
CA TRP A 38 -1.34 -12.26 -0.31
C TRP A 38 -0.05 -11.60 0.12
N LEU A 39 -0.12 -10.33 0.41
CA LEU A 39 1.05 -9.54 0.79
C LEU A 39 0.90 -9.07 2.22
N LEU A 40 2.02 -9.11 2.94
CA LEU A 40 2.11 -8.50 4.26
C LEU A 40 2.66 -7.10 4.08
N PHE A 41 1.96 -6.12 4.60
CA PHE A 41 2.45 -4.74 4.53
C PHE A 41 2.42 -4.10 5.92
N ARG A 42 3.32 -3.14 6.10
CA ARG A 42 3.38 -2.34 7.31
C ARG A 42 2.60 -1.06 7.05
N THR A 43 1.70 -0.72 7.96
CA THR A 43 0.91 0.51 7.82
C THR A 43 1.80 1.73 8.07
N LEU A 44 1.54 2.79 7.32
CA LEU A 44 2.32 4.03 7.39
C LEU A 44 1.37 5.21 7.52
N HIS A 45 1.87 6.24 8.19
CA HIS A 45 1.15 7.51 8.34
C HIS A 45 2.11 8.62 7.97
N LEU A 46 2.30 8.84 6.67
CA LEU A 46 3.25 9.81 6.17
C LEU A 46 2.63 11.19 6.16
N ARG A 47 3.42 12.19 6.54
CA ARG A 47 2.94 13.56 6.58
C ARG A 47 3.61 14.46 5.57
N ASP A 48 4.84 14.12 5.19
CA ASP A 48 5.57 14.98 4.28
C ASP A 48 6.57 14.16 3.46
N ALA A 49 7.24 14.84 2.56
CA ALA A 49 8.12 14.19 1.60
C ALA A 49 9.33 13.55 2.22
N SER A 50 9.72 13.98 3.43
CA SER A 50 10.92 13.40 4.04
C SER A 50 10.73 11.92 4.35
N HIS A 51 9.50 11.47 4.48
CA HIS A 51 9.21 10.06 4.75
C HIS A 51 9.22 9.20 3.48
N LEU A 52 9.29 9.83 2.31
CA LEU A 52 9.26 9.10 1.04
C LEU A 52 10.61 8.50 0.67
N GLN A 53 11.69 9.16 1.07
CA GLN A 53 13.03 8.75 0.63
C GLN A 53 13.34 7.29 0.96
N PRO A 54 13.06 6.80 2.17
CA PRO A 54 13.34 5.40 2.48
C PRO A 54 12.51 4.41 1.67
N LEU A 55 11.44 4.87 1.06
CA LEU A 55 10.53 4.01 0.31
C LEU A 55 10.87 3.92 -1.17
N LEU A 56 11.86 4.68 -1.64
CA LEU A 56 12.23 4.64 -3.06
C LEU A 56 12.59 3.23 -3.48
N GLY A 57 12.00 2.79 -4.58
CA GLY A 57 12.20 1.45 -5.11
C GLY A 57 11.37 0.38 -4.42
N LYS A 58 10.65 0.73 -3.37
CA LYS A 58 9.84 -0.24 -2.63
C LYS A 58 8.42 -0.29 -3.17
N VAL A 59 7.77 -1.42 -2.93
CA VAL A 59 6.36 -1.57 -3.28
C VAL A 59 5.53 -1.02 -2.13
N VAL A 60 4.57 -0.16 -2.46
CA VAL A 60 3.76 0.54 -1.46
C VAL A 60 2.29 0.26 -1.70
N VAL A 61 1.52 0.45 -0.63
CA VAL A 61 0.06 0.37 -0.66
C VAL A 61 -0.45 1.81 -0.67
N ILE A 62 -1.36 2.09 -1.59
CA ILE A 62 -1.87 3.43 -1.85
C ILE A 62 -3.37 3.45 -1.64
N GLU A 63 -3.84 4.46 -0.95
CA GLU A 63 -5.27 4.77 -0.90
C GLU A 63 -5.42 6.21 -1.36
N ARG A 64 -5.95 6.39 -2.56
CA ARG A 64 -6.09 7.74 -3.12
C ARG A 64 -7.27 8.46 -2.50
N GLU A 65 -7.11 9.76 -2.34
CA GLU A 65 -8.18 10.58 -1.76
C GLU A 65 -9.46 10.50 -2.57
N SER A 66 -9.32 10.35 -3.90
CA SER A 66 -10.50 10.28 -4.77
C SER A 66 -11.17 8.91 -4.77
N TYR A 67 -10.54 7.90 -4.17
CA TYR A 67 -11.10 6.56 -4.14
C TYR A 67 -10.93 5.96 -2.74
N PRO A 68 -11.64 6.52 -1.75
CA PRO A 68 -11.49 6.01 -0.37
C PRO A 68 -11.94 4.55 -0.29
N GLY A 69 -11.19 3.78 0.48
CA GLY A 69 -11.47 2.36 0.67
C GLY A 69 -10.90 1.45 -0.40
N VAL A 70 -10.35 2.01 -1.47
CA VAL A 70 -9.73 1.20 -2.54
C VAL A 70 -8.22 1.29 -2.39
N HIS A 71 -7.56 0.13 -2.36
CA HIS A 71 -6.10 0.09 -2.21
C HIS A 71 -5.45 -0.32 -3.51
N PHE A 72 -4.38 0.37 -3.86
CA PHE A 72 -3.58 0.07 -5.04
C PHE A 72 -2.19 -0.35 -4.59
N ILE A 73 -1.60 -1.31 -5.29
CA ILE A 73 -0.24 -1.77 -5.02
C ILE A 73 0.62 -1.31 -6.18
N LYS A 74 1.60 -0.47 -5.90
CA LYS A 74 2.49 0.08 -6.92
C LYS A 74 3.89 0.22 -6.34
N ARG A 75 4.85 0.50 -7.20
CA ARG A 75 6.24 0.72 -6.78
C ARG A 75 6.52 2.21 -6.79
N LEU A 76 7.16 2.71 -5.73
CA LEU A 76 7.57 4.11 -5.67
C LEU A 76 8.83 4.27 -6.52
N LYS A 77 8.69 4.95 -7.64
CA LYS A 77 9.77 5.06 -8.63
C LYS A 77 10.63 6.30 -8.42
N ARG A 78 10.03 7.40 -8.03
CA ARG A 78 10.78 8.63 -7.80
C ARG A 78 9.95 9.58 -6.94
N ILE A 79 10.62 10.61 -6.48
CA ILE A 79 9.98 11.68 -5.71
C ILE A 79 10.08 12.95 -6.56
N ASP A 80 8.92 13.49 -6.94
CA ASP A 80 8.84 14.66 -7.79
C ASP A 80 8.26 15.80 -6.99
N ASP A 81 9.09 16.80 -6.68
CA ASP A 81 8.65 18.01 -6.00
C ASP A 81 7.86 17.68 -4.72
N GLY A 82 8.42 16.77 -3.93
CA GLY A 82 7.83 16.38 -2.66
C GLY A 82 6.66 15.43 -2.76
N ARG A 83 6.38 14.91 -3.96
CA ARG A 83 5.28 13.99 -4.18
C ARG A 83 5.78 12.65 -4.69
N ALA A 84 4.95 11.63 -4.52
CA ALA A 84 5.33 10.27 -4.85
C ALA A 84 4.90 9.91 -6.26
N TRP A 85 5.86 9.51 -7.09
CA TRP A 85 5.56 9.00 -8.43
C TRP A 85 5.63 7.49 -8.38
N VAL A 86 4.49 6.84 -8.59
CA VAL A 86 4.36 5.39 -8.47
C VAL A 86 3.98 4.78 -9.81
N GLU A 87 4.48 3.57 -10.05
CA GLU A 87 4.17 2.82 -11.26
C GLU A 87 4.01 1.35 -10.94
N GLY A 88 3.16 0.67 -11.69
CA GLY A 88 3.08 -0.77 -11.62
C GLY A 88 4.24 -1.40 -12.37
N ASP A 89 4.68 -2.57 -11.90
CA ASP A 89 5.79 -3.27 -12.55
C ASP A 89 5.42 -3.79 -13.95
N ASN A 90 4.13 -4.03 -14.20
CA ASN A 90 3.66 -4.43 -15.52
C ASN A 90 3.20 -3.16 -16.26
N VAL A 91 4.13 -2.52 -16.92
CA VAL A 91 3.91 -1.19 -17.47
C VAL A 91 2.78 -1.12 -18.49
N ASP A 92 2.53 -2.21 -19.21
CA ASP A 92 1.55 -2.19 -20.30
C ASP A 92 0.11 -2.17 -19.78
N VAL A 93 -0.11 -2.64 -18.57
CA VAL A 93 -1.49 -2.78 -18.05
C VAL A 93 -1.71 -2.03 -16.75
N SER A 94 -0.74 -1.25 -16.30
CA SER A 94 -0.87 -0.55 -15.02
C SER A 94 -1.48 0.83 -15.23
N THR A 95 -2.44 1.18 -14.38
CA THR A 95 -2.90 2.56 -14.24
C THR A 95 -2.26 3.11 -12.99
N ASP A 96 -1.49 4.17 -13.13
CA ASP A 96 -0.66 4.68 -12.03
C ASP A 96 -0.33 6.15 -12.25
N SER A 97 0.80 6.63 -11.73
CA SER A 97 1.14 8.04 -11.83
C SER A 97 1.26 8.55 -13.26
N ARG A 98 1.50 7.66 -14.22
CA ARG A 98 1.52 8.07 -15.62
C ARG A 98 0.17 8.62 -16.08
N GLN A 99 -0.92 8.19 -15.43
CA GLN A 99 -2.26 8.71 -15.69
C GLN A 99 -2.71 9.66 -14.58
N TRP A 100 -2.32 9.37 -13.32
CA TRP A 100 -2.80 10.13 -12.16
C TRP A 100 -1.98 11.36 -11.84
N GLY A 101 -0.70 11.39 -12.26
CA GLY A 101 0.26 12.35 -11.75
C GLY A 101 0.83 11.89 -10.42
N ALA A 102 1.69 12.70 -9.84
CA ALA A 102 2.33 12.36 -8.57
C ALA A 102 1.33 12.46 -7.43
N LEU A 103 1.51 11.60 -6.43
CA LEU A 103 0.60 11.48 -5.30
C LEU A 103 1.14 12.22 -4.09
N GLN A 104 0.24 12.66 -3.23
CA GLN A 104 0.63 13.23 -1.95
C GLN A 104 1.21 12.14 -1.06
N PRO A 105 2.18 12.46 -0.19
CA PRO A 105 2.72 11.45 0.72
C PRO A 105 1.65 10.78 1.57
N THR A 106 0.60 11.50 1.94
CA THR A 106 -0.48 10.95 2.76
C THR A 106 -1.27 9.87 2.08
N GLU A 107 -1.17 9.76 0.74
CA GLU A 107 -1.87 8.71 0.01
C GLU A 107 -1.11 7.38 0.05
N ILE A 108 0.12 7.37 0.52
CA ILE A 108 0.87 6.13 0.74
C ILE A 108 0.55 5.65 2.15
N VAL A 109 -0.17 4.54 2.24
CA VAL A 109 -0.67 4.07 3.52
C VAL A 109 0.01 2.80 4.01
N GLY A 110 0.95 2.26 3.23
CA GLY A 110 1.67 1.08 3.67
C GLY A 110 2.87 0.78 2.78
N GLN A 111 3.76 -0.05 3.32
CA GLN A 111 4.91 -0.58 2.58
C GLN A 111 4.81 -2.09 2.58
N VAL A 112 4.85 -2.69 1.40
CA VAL A 112 4.82 -4.14 1.27
C VAL A 112 6.16 -4.69 1.75
N LEU A 113 6.11 -5.67 2.64
CA LEU A 113 7.30 -6.26 3.22
C LEU A 113 7.65 -7.59 2.57
N LEU A 114 6.63 -8.43 2.32
CA LEU A 114 6.88 -9.73 1.70
C LEU A 114 5.58 -10.33 1.18
N ARG A 115 5.73 -11.33 0.31
CA ARG A 115 4.59 -12.14 -0.10
C ARG A 115 4.36 -13.19 0.98
N TYR A 116 3.20 -13.08 1.63
CA TYR A 116 2.84 -13.98 2.69
C TYR A 116 2.40 -15.32 2.14
N ARG A 117 1.67 -15.31 1.02
CA ARG A 117 1.13 -16.51 0.43
C ARG A 117 0.92 -16.28 -1.06
N ARG A 118 1.30 -17.26 -1.84
CA ARG A 118 1.17 -17.18 -3.29
C ARG A 118 -0.27 -17.47 -3.69
N GLY A 119 -0.78 -16.73 -4.66
CA GLY A 119 -2.06 -17.04 -5.24
C GLY A 119 -1.95 -18.27 -6.11
N ARG A 120 -3.11 -18.82 -6.49
CA ARG A 120 -3.12 -19.97 -7.36
C ARG A 120 -2.90 -19.51 -8.78
N ALA A 121 -1.85 -20.01 -9.38
CA ALA A 121 -1.41 -19.51 -10.66
C ALA A 121 -2.41 -19.73 -11.77
N SER A 122 -3.20 -20.76 -11.67
CA SER A 122 -4.18 -21.04 -12.71
C SER A 122 -5.33 -20.08 -12.68
N GLU A 123 -5.40 -19.28 -11.71
CA GLU A 123 -6.49 -18.34 -11.56
C GLU A 123 -6.15 -16.92 -12.06
#